data_09c6cc536917bde58afe9f07daac6898
#
_entry.id   09c6cc536917bde58afe9f07daac6898
#
_cell.length_a   1.000
_cell.length_b   1.000
_cell.length_c   1.000
_cell.angle_alpha   90.00
_cell.angle_beta   90.00
_cell.angle_gamma   90.00
#
_symmetry.space_group_name_H-M   'P 1'
#
loop_
_entity.id
_entity.type
_entity.pdbx_description
1 polymer ?
#
loop_
_entity_poly.entity_id
_entity_poly.type
_entity_poly.pdbx_seq_one_letter_code
_entity_poly.pdbx_strand_id
1 'polypeptide(L)'
;MKDKIDIASRKGPTVNPEIRRYIRPPGAVPENEFLVLCTKCDECVKACPHKSIRTVNKDFDVSDGTPVILPEENPCYLCNGFPCISACKEGALVEVKEKVDVEMGKAYINESHCMAWGAQFCEHCVRSCPVPGAIYQEDNRPFVNREKCVGCGICENICNTVNQPIAIKVVPKQ
;
A
#
# COMPACT_ATOMS: atom_id res chain seq x y z
N MET A 1 -25.64 -22.66 -1.06
CA MET A 1 -25.68 -21.91 0.20
C MET A 1 -24.79 -20.71 -0.01
N LYS A 2 -25.35 -19.51 0.00
CA LYS A 2 -24.56 -18.27 -0.17
C LYS A 2 -24.03 -17.91 1.23
N ASP A 3 -22.73 -18.01 1.41
CA ASP A 3 -22.07 -17.57 2.64
C ASP A 3 -22.36 -16.09 2.84
N LYS A 4 -23.09 -15.77 3.90
CA LYS A 4 -23.33 -14.39 4.33
C LYS A 4 -22.01 -13.83 4.83
N ILE A 5 -21.31 -13.09 3.96
CA ILE A 5 -20.14 -12.30 4.35
C ILE A 5 -20.62 -11.25 5.36
N ASP A 6 -20.06 -11.30 6.55
CA ASP A 6 -20.43 -10.44 7.67
C ASP A 6 -20.17 -8.96 7.34
N ILE A 7 -21.23 -8.16 7.28
CA ILE A 7 -21.19 -6.72 6.96
C ILE A 7 -20.41 -5.92 8.01
N ALA A 8 -20.31 -6.43 9.25
CA ALA A 8 -19.56 -5.76 10.32
C ALA A 8 -18.04 -5.70 10.06
N SER A 9 -17.49 -6.62 9.27
CA SER A 9 -16.08 -6.64 8.86
C SER A 9 -15.73 -5.63 7.77
N ARG A 10 -16.71 -4.93 7.19
CA ARG A 10 -16.56 -4.02 6.05
C ARG A 10 -16.15 -2.59 6.43
N LYS A 11 -16.41 -2.15 7.68
CA LYS A 11 -15.99 -0.83 8.16
C LYS A 11 -14.52 -0.87 8.53
N GLY A 12 -13.69 -0.27 7.67
CA GLY A 12 -12.31 0.02 8.01
C GLY A 12 -12.21 0.97 9.21
N PRO A 13 -11.07 1.01 9.92
CA PRO A 13 -10.86 2.01 10.93
C PRO A 13 -11.07 3.39 10.31
N THR A 14 -11.74 4.28 11.03
CA THR A 14 -11.70 5.71 10.75
C THR A 14 -10.23 6.09 10.65
N VAL A 15 -9.82 6.61 9.49
CA VAL A 15 -8.42 6.97 9.25
C VAL A 15 -8.05 8.04 10.26
N ASN A 16 -7.39 7.63 11.33
CA ASN A 16 -6.83 8.55 12.31
C ASN A 16 -5.74 9.37 11.60
N PRO A 17 -5.70 10.71 11.72
CA PRO A 17 -4.64 11.54 11.16
C PRO A 17 -3.23 11.17 11.63
N GLU A 18 -3.09 10.38 12.69
CA GLU A 18 -1.81 9.83 13.18
C GLU A 18 -1.32 8.59 12.39
N ILE A 19 -2.09 8.08 11.42
CA ILE A 19 -1.63 6.96 10.60
C ILE A 19 -0.50 7.43 9.69
N ARG A 20 0.62 6.73 9.73
CA ARG A 20 1.78 6.96 8.88
C ARG A 20 1.36 7.13 7.41
N ARG A 21 1.85 8.17 6.77
CA ARG A 21 1.56 8.45 5.34
C ARG A 21 2.42 7.63 4.38
N TYR A 22 3.27 6.77 4.89
CA TYR A 22 4.22 6.00 4.11
C TYR A 22 4.10 4.51 4.41
N ILE A 23 4.50 3.70 3.44
CA ILE A 23 4.69 2.27 3.59
C ILE A 23 6.16 1.93 3.43
N ARG A 24 6.61 0.83 4.05
CA ARG A 24 7.96 0.30 3.81
C ARG A 24 8.00 -0.43 2.46
N PRO A 25 9.20 -0.54 1.84
CA PRO A 25 9.37 -1.36 0.63
C PRO A 25 8.93 -2.82 0.85
N PRO A 26 8.60 -3.56 -0.23
CA PRO A 26 8.24 -4.98 -0.11
C PRO A 26 9.33 -5.77 0.59
N GLY A 27 8.92 -6.75 1.40
CA GLY A 27 9.83 -7.59 2.17
C GLY A 27 10.37 -6.95 3.45
N ALA A 28 9.96 -5.71 3.79
CA ALA A 28 10.41 -5.08 5.03
C ALA A 28 10.00 -5.92 6.25
N VAL A 29 10.98 -6.19 7.13
CA VAL A 29 10.75 -6.80 8.44
C VAL A 29 9.93 -5.85 9.34
N PRO A 30 9.41 -6.27 10.51
CA PRO A 30 8.70 -5.38 11.43
C PRO A 30 9.49 -4.10 11.72
N GLU A 31 8.79 -2.98 11.91
CA GLU A 31 9.39 -1.64 11.95
C GLU A 31 10.53 -1.49 12.95
N ASN A 32 10.38 -2.05 14.15
CA ASN A 32 11.42 -2.03 15.17
C ASN A 32 12.72 -2.74 14.73
N GLU A 33 12.58 -3.87 14.06
CA GLU A 33 13.69 -4.64 13.52
C GLU A 33 14.27 -3.96 12.27
N PHE A 34 13.40 -3.43 11.41
CA PHE A 34 13.80 -2.69 10.22
C PHE A 34 14.72 -1.50 10.56
N LEU A 35 14.38 -0.74 11.60
CA LEU A 35 15.19 0.40 12.04
C LEU A 35 16.55 0.02 12.60
N VAL A 36 16.70 -1.20 13.13
CA VAL A 36 17.98 -1.72 13.60
C VAL A 36 18.84 -2.23 12.44
N LEU A 37 18.23 -2.94 11.48
CA LEU A 37 18.96 -3.55 10.37
C LEU A 37 19.29 -2.57 9.24
N CYS A 38 18.44 -1.56 9.00
CA CYS A 38 18.62 -0.64 7.88
C CYS A 38 19.80 0.31 8.09
N THR A 39 20.87 0.10 7.34
CA THR A 39 22.09 0.95 7.36
C THR A 39 21.95 2.23 6.55
N LYS A 40 20.79 2.48 5.92
CA LYS A 40 20.52 3.67 5.09
C LYS A 40 21.45 3.79 3.88
N CYS A 41 21.85 2.66 3.30
CA CYS A 41 22.80 2.59 2.20
C CYS A 41 22.22 2.99 0.82
N ASP A 42 20.91 3.24 0.73
CA ASP A 42 20.17 3.64 -0.48
C ASP A 42 20.19 2.63 -1.63
N GLU A 43 20.72 1.41 -1.44
CA GLU A 43 20.77 0.41 -2.51
C GLU A 43 19.37 0.00 -3.00
N CYS A 44 18.38 -0.15 -2.10
CA CYS A 44 17.00 -0.43 -2.47
C CYS A 44 16.35 0.75 -3.24
N VAL A 45 16.75 1.99 -2.94
CA VAL A 45 16.29 3.19 -3.64
C VAL A 45 16.81 3.19 -5.08
N LYS A 46 18.12 2.96 -5.26
CA LYS A 46 18.79 2.87 -6.58
C LYS A 46 18.26 1.70 -7.40
N ALA A 47 17.98 0.57 -6.78
CA ALA A 47 17.49 -0.64 -7.43
C ALA A 47 16.04 -0.55 -7.90
N CYS A 48 15.25 0.43 -7.41
CA CYS A 48 13.85 0.55 -7.77
C CYS A 48 13.69 1.11 -9.21
N PRO A 49 13.21 0.33 -10.19
CA PRO A 49 13.11 0.78 -11.57
C PRO A 49 12.05 1.87 -11.76
N HIS A 50 11.07 1.93 -10.86
CA HIS A 50 9.98 2.91 -10.89
C HIS A 50 10.28 4.15 -10.02
N LYS A 51 11.41 4.18 -9.31
CA LYS A 51 11.76 5.27 -8.37
C LYS A 51 10.67 5.51 -7.30
N SER A 52 9.96 4.46 -6.92
CA SER A 52 8.90 4.51 -5.91
C SER A 52 9.47 4.55 -4.48
N ILE A 53 10.67 4.03 -4.28
CA ILE A 53 11.36 4.07 -2.99
C ILE A 53 12.18 5.34 -2.93
N ARG A 54 12.04 6.09 -1.84
CA ARG A 54 12.84 7.27 -1.55
C ARG A 54 13.21 7.34 -0.07
N THR A 55 14.22 8.08 0.25
CA THR A 55 14.56 8.43 1.63
C THR A 55 13.76 9.64 2.07
N VAL A 56 13.40 9.72 3.33
CA VAL A 56 12.69 10.85 3.93
C VAL A 56 13.53 11.52 4.99
N ASN A 57 13.34 12.83 5.10
CA ASN A 57 13.94 13.67 6.13
C ASN A 57 13.03 13.70 7.38
N LYS A 58 13.48 14.34 8.44
CA LYS A 58 12.85 14.41 9.77
C LYS A 58 11.38 14.86 9.82
N ASP A 59 10.84 15.38 8.73
CA ASP A 59 9.47 15.92 8.66
C ASP A 59 8.37 14.83 8.63
N PHE A 60 8.75 13.53 8.58
CA PHE A 60 7.81 12.42 8.39
C PHE A 60 7.62 11.53 9.62
N ASP A 61 8.04 11.96 10.81
CA ASP A 61 7.93 11.12 12.02
C ASP A 61 8.57 9.72 11.86
N VAL A 62 9.58 9.65 11.02
CA VAL A 62 10.33 8.45 10.63
C VAL A 62 11.80 8.65 11.00
N SER A 63 12.49 7.57 11.27
CA SER A 63 13.95 7.59 11.37
C SER A 63 14.56 8.16 10.08
N ASP A 64 15.17 9.33 10.23
CA ASP A 64 15.76 10.12 9.15
C ASP A 64 16.67 9.28 8.24
N GLY A 65 16.51 9.42 6.91
CA GLY A 65 17.27 8.69 5.90
C GLY A 65 16.83 7.23 5.67
N THR A 66 15.74 6.76 6.26
CA THR A 66 15.24 5.41 5.96
C THR A 66 14.35 5.37 4.71
N PRO A 67 14.40 4.27 3.92
CA PRO A 67 13.62 4.14 2.69
C PRO A 67 12.12 3.96 2.96
N VAL A 68 11.31 4.71 2.23
CA VAL A 68 9.84 4.67 2.25
C VAL A 68 9.26 4.73 0.86
N ILE A 69 7.99 4.39 0.75
CA ILE A 69 7.14 4.62 -0.41
C ILE A 69 5.98 5.50 0.05
N LEU A 70 5.68 6.55 -0.70
CA LEU A 70 4.49 7.39 -0.51
C LEU A 70 3.47 7.02 -1.59
N PRO A 71 2.44 6.23 -1.25
CA PRO A 71 1.51 5.69 -2.24
C PRO A 71 0.81 6.76 -3.07
N GLU A 72 0.40 7.86 -2.46
CA GLU A 72 -0.29 8.94 -3.16
C GLU A 72 0.58 9.62 -4.23
N GLU A 73 1.92 9.60 -4.10
CA GLU A 73 2.84 10.20 -5.06
C GLU A 73 3.34 9.19 -6.09
N ASN A 74 3.90 8.06 -5.63
CA ASN A 74 4.44 7.02 -6.51
C ASN A 74 4.39 5.65 -5.81
N PRO A 75 3.41 4.79 -6.15
CA PRO A 75 3.16 3.52 -5.46
C PRO A 75 4.16 2.44 -5.81
N CYS A 76 4.13 1.30 -5.10
CA CYS A 76 4.89 0.11 -5.46
C CYS A 76 4.22 -0.64 -6.63
N TYR A 77 4.97 -0.89 -7.71
CA TYR A 77 4.47 -1.61 -8.89
C TYR A 77 4.67 -3.13 -8.84
N LEU A 78 5.08 -3.69 -7.71
CA LEU A 78 5.27 -5.13 -7.50
C LEU A 78 6.11 -5.76 -8.63
N CYS A 79 7.33 -5.28 -8.79
CA CYS A 79 8.27 -5.73 -9.83
C CYS A 79 8.53 -7.23 -9.78
N ASN A 80 8.77 -7.85 -10.93
CA ASN A 80 9.23 -9.25 -10.94
C ASN A 80 10.61 -9.35 -10.29
N GLY A 81 10.78 -10.33 -9.39
CA GLY A 81 12.04 -10.57 -8.68
C GLY A 81 12.43 -9.53 -7.64
N PHE A 82 11.57 -8.52 -7.39
CA PHE A 82 11.78 -7.50 -6.35
C PHE A 82 13.23 -7.00 -6.25
N PRO A 83 13.75 -6.24 -7.23
CA PRO A 83 15.16 -5.81 -7.24
C PRO A 83 15.57 -5.03 -6.00
N CYS A 84 14.64 -4.35 -5.33
CA CYS A 84 14.89 -3.67 -4.06
C CYS A 84 15.21 -4.63 -2.92
N ILE A 85 14.58 -5.82 -2.89
CA ILE A 85 14.87 -6.88 -1.90
C ILE A 85 16.26 -7.45 -2.20
N SER A 86 16.52 -7.81 -3.46
CA SER A 86 17.81 -8.39 -3.89
C SER A 86 19.00 -7.45 -3.62
N ALA A 87 18.77 -6.14 -3.60
CA ALA A 87 19.79 -5.13 -3.32
C ALA A 87 20.06 -4.97 -1.81
N CYS A 88 19.14 -5.40 -0.94
CA CYS A 88 19.27 -5.24 0.51
C CYS A 88 20.16 -6.37 1.09
N LYS A 89 21.43 -6.07 1.38
CA LYS A 89 22.36 -7.02 1.96
C LYS A 89 22.25 -7.14 3.49
N GLU A 90 21.64 -6.17 4.12
CA GLU A 90 21.55 -6.04 5.58
C GLU A 90 20.37 -6.83 6.17
N GLY A 91 19.52 -7.44 5.32
CA GLY A 91 18.37 -8.22 5.77
C GLY A 91 17.19 -7.39 6.28
N ALA A 92 17.21 -6.06 6.10
CA ALA A 92 16.06 -5.21 6.42
C ALA A 92 14.87 -5.45 5.47
N LEU A 93 15.16 -5.93 4.25
CA LEU A 93 14.18 -6.43 3.29
C LEU A 93 14.47 -7.93 3.06
N VAL A 94 13.51 -8.77 3.41
CA VAL A 94 13.62 -10.23 3.27
C VAL A 94 12.94 -10.74 2.02
N GLU A 95 13.35 -11.90 1.55
CA GLU A 95 12.80 -12.51 0.34
C GLU A 95 11.29 -12.72 0.43
N VAL A 96 10.61 -12.37 -0.65
CA VAL A 96 9.19 -12.61 -0.87
C VAL A 96 9.07 -13.47 -2.13
N LYS A 97 8.40 -14.62 -2.03
CA LYS A 97 8.31 -15.60 -3.13
C LYS A 97 7.42 -15.11 -4.25
N GLU A 98 6.23 -14.64 -3.91
CA GLU A 98 5.24 -14.19 -4.88
C GLU A 98 4.70 -12.81 -4.52
N LYS A 99 4.12 -12.13 -5.52
CA LYS A 99 3.54 -10.79 -5.32
C LYS A 99 2.40 -10.77 -4.30
N VAL A 100 1.69 -11.88 -4.17
CA VAL A 100 0.59 -12.05 -3.21
C VAL A 100 1.05 -12.21 -1.76
N ASP A 101 2.32 -12.59 -1.56
CA ASP A 101 2.92 -12.73 -0.23
C ASP A 101 3.45 -11.40 0.32
N VAL A 102 3.41 -10.34 -0.49
CA VAL A 102 3.85 -9.00 -0.05
C VAL A 102 2.86 -8.43 0.97
N GLU A 103 3.38 -7.92 2.07
CA GLU A 103 2.60 -7.35 3.16
C GLU A 103 3.11 -5.96 3.56
N MET A 104 2.86 -4.96 2.74
CA MET A 104 3.24 -3.56 3.05
C MET A 104 2.17 -2.82 3.86
N GLY A 105 0.94 -3.30 3.83
CA GLY A 105 -0.22 -2.70 4.48
C GLY A 105 -1.53 -3.20 3.88
N LYS A 106 -2.63 -2.52 4.21
CA LYS A 106 -3.96 -2.85 3.68
C LYS A 106 -4.68 -1.58 3.23
N ALA A 107 -5.34 -1.64 2.09
CA ALA A 107 -6.16 -0.53 1.60
C ALA A 107 -7.51 -0.46 2.33
N TYR A 108 -8.01 0.76 2.51
CA TYR A 108 -9.31 1.06 3.10
C TYR A 108 -10.00 2.13 2.27
N ILE A 109 -11.31 1.96 2.05
CA ILE A 109 -12.12 2.92 1.32
C ILE A 109 -12.94 3.75 2.32
N ASN A 110 -12.86 5.07 2.19
CA ASN A 110 -13.77 5.98 2.83
C ASN A 110 -14.98 6.17 1.90
N GLU A 111 -16.09 5.55 2.26
CA GLU A 111 -17.32 5.54 1.46
C GLU A 111 -17.88 6.95 1.22
N SER A 112 -17.75 7.84 2.21
CA SER A 112 -18.24 9.22 2.10
C SER A 112 -17.47 10.10 1.10
N HIS A 113 -16.23 9.71 0.78
CA HIS A 113 -15.39 10.40 -0.20
C HIS A 113 -15.42 9.72 -1.58
N CYS A 114 -15.86 8.48 -1.66
CA CYS A 114 -15.81 7.69 -2.89
C CYS A 114 -16.94 8.05 -3.85
N MET A 115 -16.61 8.48 -5.07
CA MET A 115 -17.58 8.81 -6.10
C MET A 115 -18.54 7.66 -6.40
N ALA A 116 -18.04 6.42 -6.44
CA ALA A 116 -18.87 5.24 -6.70
C ALA A 116 -19.90 4.96 -5.60
N TRP A 117 -19.58 5.29 -4.35
CA TRP A 117 -20.52 5.25 -3.23
C TRP A 117 -21.50 6.41 -3.27
N GLY A 118 -21.13 7.55 -3.87
CA GLY A 118 -21.96 8.71 -4.16
C GLY A 118 -22.80 8.57 -5.45
N ALA A 119 -23.02 7.34 -5.95
CA ALA A 119 -23.79 7.02 -7.16
C ALA A 119 -23.21 7.56 -8.49
N GLN A 120 -21.94 7.92 -8.52
CA GLN A 120 -21.22 8.22 -9.75
C GLN A 120 -20.47 6.98 -10.23
N PHE A 121 -20.35 6.79 -11.55
CA PHE A 121 -19.58 5.67 -12.08
C PHE A 121 -18.08 5.90 -11.86
N CYS A 122 -17.44 4.99 -11.12
CA CYS A 122 -15.99 4.99 -10.90
C CYS A 122 -15.49 3.58 -10.59
N GLU A 123 -14.52 3.09 -11.36
CA GLU A 123 -13.91 1.76 -11.20
C GLU A 123 -12.37 1.78 -11.25
N HIS A 124 -11.75 2.96 -11.15
CA HIS A 124 -10.31 3.12 -11.34
C HIS A 124 -9.47 2.26 -10.39
N CYS A 125 -9.80 2.22 -9.10
CA CYS A 125 -9.09 1.40 -8.12
C CYS A 125 -9.26 -0.11 -8.37
N VAL A 126 -10.41 -0.53 -8.88
CA VAL A 126 -10.69 -1.94 -9.22
C VAL A 126 -9.85 -2.37 -10.42
N ARG A 127 -9.89 -1.59 -11.51
CA ARG A 127 -9.17 -1.90 -12.75
C ARG A 127 -7.66 -1.82 -12.60
N SER A 128 -7.16 -0.91 -11.76
CA SER A 128 -5.72 -0.71 -11.58
C SER A 128 -5.10 -1.66 -10.56
N CYS A 129 -5.89 -2.43 -9.82
CA CYS A 129 -5.37 -3.35 -8.81
C CYS A 129 -4.59 -4.50 -9.46
N PRO A 130 -3.27 -4.65 -9.17
CA PRO A 130 -2.45 -5.69 -9.77
C PRO A 130 -2.64 -7.08 -9.13
N VAL A 131 -3.38 -7.15 -8.01
CA VAL A 131 -3.64 -8.39 -7.28
C VAL A 131 -5.07 -8.83 -7.55
N PRO A 132 -5.30 -9.94 -8.26
CA PRO A 132 -6.64 -10.38 -8.62
C PRO A 132 -7.56 -10.58 -7.42
N GLY A 133 -8.70 -9.89 -7.43
CA GLY A 133 -9.72 -9.97 -6.38
C GLY A 133 -9.34 -9.30 -5.05
N ALA A 134 -8.23 -8.55 -4.97
CA ALA A 134 -7.92 -7.74 -3.80
C ALA A 134 -8.78 -6.47 -3.73
N ILE A 135 -9.18 -5.93 -4.88
CA ILE A 135 -10.26 -4.94 -4.99
C ILE A 135 -11.29 -5.50 -5.98
N TYR A 136 -12.53 -5.47 -5.61
CA TYR A 136 -13.64 -5.97 -6.41
C TYR A 136 -14.82 -5.01 -6.34
N GLN A 137 -15.82 -5.21 -7.19
CA GLN A 137 -16.99 -4.35 -7.29
C GLN A 137 -18.28 -5.15 -7.08
N GLU A 138 -19.18 -4.62 -6.26
CA GLU A 138 -20.55 -5.11 -6.10
C GLU A 138 -21.49 -3.89 -6.25
N ASP A 139 -22.53 -4.00 -7.05
CA ASP A 139 -23.51 -2.93 -7.33
C ASP A 139 -22.83 -1.57 -7.67
N ASN A 140 -21.81 -1.61 -8.51
CA ASN A 140 -20.96 -0.47 -8.91
C ASN A 140 -20.16 0.18 -7.76
N ARG A 141 -20.08 -0.43 -6.58
CA ARG A 141 -19.31 0.05 -5.43
C ARG A 141 -18.07 -0.79 -5.22
N PRO A 142 -16.90 -0.17 -5.05
CA PRO A 142 -15.66 -0.90 -4.80
C PRO A 142 -15.57 -1.39 -3.35
N PHE A 143 -15.01 -2.58 -3.17
CA PHE A 143 -14.69 -3.20 -1.88
C PHE A 143 -13.27 -3.72 -1.89
N VAL A 144 -12.62 -3.75 -0.72
CA VAL A 144 -11.28 -4.32 -0.53
C VAL A 144 -11.37 -5.66 0.20
N ASN A 145 -10.84 -6.69 -0.44
CA ASN A 145 -10.53 -7.95 0.24
C ASN A 145 -9.16 -7.79 0.94
N ARG A 146 -9.20 -7.63 2.26
CA ARG A 146 -7.99 -7.38 3.06
C ARG A 146 -7.04 -8.57 3.13
N GLU A 147 -7.53 -9.78 2.99
CA GLU A 147 -6.71 -10.99 2.99
C GLU A 147 -5.81 -11.02 1.74
N LYS A 148 -6.35 -10.58 0.60
CA LYS A 148 -5.60 -10.52 -0.67
C LYS A 148 -4.83 -9.22 -0.88
N CYS A 149 -5.21 -8.13 -0.20
CA CYS A 149 -4.57 -6.85 -0.39
C CYS A 149 -3.13 -6.86 0.17
N VAL A 150 -2.17 -6.51 -0.66
CA VAL A 150 -0.74 -6.46 -0.31
C VAL A 150 -0.24 -5.06 0.08
N GLY A 151 -1.11 -4.04 -0.04
CA GLY A 151 -0.78 -2.67 0.35
C GLY A 151 0.16 -1.93 -0.59
N CYS A 152 0.18 -2.28 -1.89
CA CYS A 152 1.10 -1.67 -2.87
C CYS A 152 0.85 -0.17 -3.13
N GLY A 153 -0.37 0.32 -2.87
CA GLY A 153 -0.73 1.73 -2.99
C GLY A 153 -1.17 2.20 -4.37
N ILE A 154 -1.21 1.34 -5.40
CA ILE A 154 -1.64 1.74 -6.76
C ILE A 154 -3.06 2.31 -6.76
N CYS A 155 -3.97 1.71 -5.97
CA CYS A 155 -5.34 2.19 -5.83
C CYS A 155 -5.43 3.58 -5.17
N GLU A 156 -4.56 3.88 -4.21
CA GLU A 156 -4.47 5.20 -3.59
C GLU A 156 -3.96 6.24 -4.58
N ASN A 157 -2.89 5.92 -5.30
CA ASN A 157 -2.31 6.78 -6.32
C ASN A 157 -3.33 7.14 -7.41
N ILE A 158 -3.98 6.14 -8.02
CA ILE A 158 -4.96 6.41 -9.08
C ILE A 158 -6.18 7.16 -8.55
N CYS A 159 -6.63 6.91 -7.32
CA CYS A 159 -7.71 7.65 -6.70
C CYS A 159 -7.35 9.13 -6.54
N ASN A 160 -6.10 9.45 -6.17
CA ASN A 160 -5.60 10.81 -6.05
C ASN A 160 -5.71 11.60 -7.36
N THR A 161 -5.62 10.93 -8.52
CA THR A 161 -5.70 11.59 -9.84
C THR A 161 -7.13 11.90 -10.27
N VAL A 162 -8.14 11.20 -9.74
CA VAL A 162 -9.52 11.25 -10.22
C VAL A 162 -10.54 11.69 -9.17
N ASN A 163 -10.19 11.66 -7.89
CA ASN A 163 -11.12 11.89 -6.79
C ASN A 163 -10.46 12.71 -5.66
N GLN A 164 -11.05 13.85 -5.33
CA GLN A 164 -10.61 14.69 -4.22
C GLN A 164 -11.80 14.98 -3.28
N PRO A 165 -11.64 14.76 -1.98
CA PRO A 165 -10.47 14.16 -1.32
C PRO A 165 -10.30 12.66 -1.68
N ILE A 166 -9.06 12.14 -1.54
CA ILE A 166 -8.74 10.75 -1.82
C ILE A 166 -9.65 9.83 -1.00
N ALA A 167 -10.34 8.90 -1.69
CA ALA A 167 -11.29 8.00 -1.04
C ALA A 167 -10.68 6.66 -0.57
N ILE A 168 -9.55 6.25 -1.14
CA ILE A 168 -8.89 4.99 -0.76
C ILE A 168 -7.47 5.28 -0.27
N LYS A 169 -7.13 4.74 0.88
CA LYS A 169 -5.84 4.92 1.54
C LYS A 169 -5.24 3.58 1.96
N VAL A 170 -3.93 3.45 1.87
CA VAL A 170 -3.21 2.30 2.41
C VAL A 170 -2.78 2.60 3.84
N VAL A 171 -3.23 1.75 4.76
CA VAL A 171 -2.75 1.74 6.14
C VAL A 171 -1.55 0.80 6.21
N PRO A 172 -0.37 1.29 6.63
CA PRO A 172 0.84 0.48 6.73
C PRO A 172 0.67 -0.73 7.65
N LYS A 173 1.44 -1.78 7.40
CA LYS A 173 1.63 -2.87 8.37
C LYS A 173 2.31 -2.28 9.62
N GLN A 174 1.77 -2.61 10.79
CA GLN A 174 2.35 -2.26 12.09
C GLN A 174 3.51 -3.20 12.44
#